data_62a40d483659c477abe4784254392be7
#
_entry.id   62a40d483659c477abe4784254392be7
#
_cell.length_a   1.000
_cell.length_b   1.000
_cell.length_c   1.000
_cell.angle_alpha   90.00
_cell.angle_beta   90.00
_cell.angle_gamma   90.00
#
_symmetry.space_group_name_H-M   'P 1'
#
loop_
_entity.id
_entity.type
_entity.pdbx_description
1 polymer ?
#
loop_
_entity_poly.entity_id
_entity_poly.type
_entity_poly.pdbx_seq_one_letter_code
_entity_poly.pdbx_strand_id
1 'polypeptide(L)'
;MDKLKKNSKVDYTSVLADSKFFNEKDMVATDVPMINVALSGSMDGGLAPGLTVLAGPSKHFKTSFALIMASAYLKKYDDAVLLFYDSEFGSPQAYFENFDIDTTRVLHTPITNVEELKFDMIAQLEGLDRKDKVVIVIDSVGNLASKKELDDAINEKSVADMSRAKALKGLFRMTTPYLNMKDIPLIAVNHTYKEIGLFPKDVVSGGTGIYYSADNIWIVGRQQDKQGTEVKGYHFVINVEKSRYVKEKSKIPISVSWDGGVQHWSGLLDVALSGNYVSKPSVGSVSYTHLTLPTNGCV
;
A
#
# COMPACT_ATOMS: atom_id res chain seq x y z
N MET A 1 13.38 -11.38 -35.87
CA MET A 1 12.77 -11.36 -34.54
C MET A 1 12.59 -12.80 -34.01
N ASP A 2 11.96 -13.71 -34.75
CA ASP A 2 11.66 -15.09 -34.33
C ASP A 2 12.86 -15.93 -33.91
N LYS A 3 13.99 -15.78 -34.64
CA LYS A 3 15.25 -16.45 -34.29
C LYS A 3 15.77 -16.01 -32.91
N LEU A 4 15.66 -14.72 -32.56
CA LEU A 4 16.07 -14.20 -31.26
C LEU A 4 15.14 -14.69 -30.16
N LYS A 5 13.82 -14.70 -30.41
CA LYS A 5 12.83 -15.22 -29.48
C LYS A 5 13.05 -16.73 -29.16
N LYS A 6 13.31 -17.54 -30.21
CA LYS A 6 13.60 -18.97 -30.06
C LYS A 6 14.90 -19.26 -29.29
N ASN A 7 15.90 -18.37 -29.40
CA ASN A 7 17.19 -18.54 -28.72
C ASN A 7 17.18 -18.05 -27.27
N SER A 8 16.13 -17.35 -26.84
CA SER A 8 16.01 -16.91 -25.44
C SER A 8 15.79 -18.10 -24.52
N LYS A 9 16.56 -18.15 -23.43
CA LYS A 9 16.39 -19.11 -22.33
C LYS A 9 15.58 -18.54 -21.17
N VAL A 10 15.09 -17.30 -21.34
CA VAL A 10 14.31 -16.59 -20.33
C VAL A 10 12.84 -16.72 -20.67
N ASP A 11 12.06 -17.18 -19.69
CA ASP A 11 10.60 -17.25 -19.81
C ASP A 11 10.01 -15.85 -20.07
N TYR A 12 8.84 -15.83 -20.70
CA TYR A 12 8.11 -14.62 -21.03
C TYR A 12 8.79 -13.69 -22.06
N THR A 13 9.89 -14.08 -22.71
CA THR A 13 10.47 -13.29 -23.82
C THR A 13 9.46 -13.17 -24.95
N SER A 14 9.08 -11.94 -25.27
CA SER A 14 8.10 -11.59 -26.31
C SER A 14 8.48 -10.35 -27.07
N VAL A 15 7.85 -10.11 -28.22
CA VAL A 15 7.88 -8.79 -28.87
C VAL A 15 7.18 -7.79 -27.94
N LEU A 16 7.71 -6.57 -27.83
CA LEU A 16 7.19 -5.59 -26.88
C LEU A 16 5.70 -5.30 -27.09
N ALA A 17 5.24 -5.24 -28.33
CA ALA A 17 3.84 -5.03 -28.66
C ALA A 17 2.91 -6.14 -28.14
N ASP A 18 3.45 -7.37 -27.98
CA ASP A 18 2.71 -8.54 -27.49
C ASP A 18 3.01 -8.84 -26.02
N SER A 19 3.78 -7.97 -25.35
CA SER A 19 4.22 -8.20 -23.98
C SER A 19 3.08 -8.02 -22.99
N LYS A 20 2.76 -9.10 -22.28
CA LYS A 20 1.73 -9.08 -21.21
C LYS A 20 2.08 -8.20 -20.01
N PHE A 21 3.35 -7.77 -19.88
CA PHE A 21 3.80 -6.94 -18.76
C PHE A 21 3.55 -5.45 -18.96
N PHE A 22 3.27 -5.02 -20.20
CA PHE A 22 3.02 -3.62 -20.57
C PHE A 22 1.56 -3.36 -20.93
N ASN A 23 0.72 -4.40 -21.00
CA ASN A 23 -0.72 -4.22 -21.06
C ASN A 23 -1.20 -3.60 -19.75
N GLU A 24 -2.35 -2.94 -19.77
CA GLU A 24 -2.96 -2.33 -18.58
C GLU A 24 -2.92 -3.28 -17.40
N LYS A 25 -2.27 -2.85 -16.31
CA LYS A 25 -2.27 -3.60 -15.07
C LYS A 25 -3.70 -3.65 -14.56
N ASP A 26 -4.17 -4.83 -14.17
CA ASP A 26 -5.50 -5.00 -13.57
C ASP A 26 -5.49 -4.40 -12.16
N MET A 27 -5.90 -3.15 -12.05
CA MET A 27 -5.95 -2.42 -10.79
C MET A 27 -7.21 -2.80 -10.01
N VAL A 28 -7.11 -2.80 -8.70
CA VAL A 28 -8.22 -3.13 -7.81
C VAL A 28 -8.69 -1.87 -7.08
N ALA A 29 -9.87 -1.40 -7.43
CA ALA A 29 -10.48 -0.25 -6.78
C ALA A 29 -10.96 -0.62 -5.37
N THR A 30 -10.66 0.23 -4.40
CA THR A 30 -11.26 0.19 -3.06
C THR A 30 -12.60 0.94 -3.06
N ASP A 31 -13.39 0.74 -2.02
CA ASP A 31 -14.65 1.45 -1.83
C ASP A 31 -14.45 2.95 -1.47
N VAL A 32 -13.22 3.42 -1.31
CA VAL A 32 -12.88 4.81 -1.00
C VAL A 32 -12.17 5.45 -2.19
N PRO A 33 -12.86 6.25 -3.03
CA PRO A 33 -12.31 6.78 -4.28
C PRO A 33 -10.99 7.54 -4.12
N MET A 34 -10.80 8.27 -3.02
CA MET A 34 -9.56 9.02 -2.80
C MET A 34 -8.36 8.14 -2.43
N ILE A 35 -8.57 6.92 -1.91
CA ILE A 35 -7.51 5.91 -1.78
C ILE A 35 -7.10 5.44 -3.19
N ASN A 36 -8.06 5.23 -4.09
CA ASN A 36 -7.79 4.86 -5.48
C ASN A 36 -6.98 5.95 -6.20
N VAL A 37 -7.37 7.22 -6.00
CA VAL A 37 -6.60 8.37 -6.51
C VAL A 37 -5.18 8.39 -5.95
N ALA A 38 -4.99 8.11 -4.66
CA ALA A 38 -3.66 8.07 -4.05
C ALA A 38 -2.79 6.93 -4.60
N LEU A 39 -3.38 5.80 -5.02
CA LEU A 39 -2.70 4.64 -5.58
C LEU A 39 -2.37 4.80 -7.06
N SER A 40 -3.31 5.29 -7.86
CA SER A 40 -3.29 5.20 -9.32
C SER A 40 -3.53 6.51 -10.07
N GLY A 41 -3.90 7.59 -9.36
CA GLY A 41 -4.28 8.86 -9.98
C GLY A 41 -5.70 8.88 -10.55
N SER A 42 -6.48 7.79 -10.41
CA SER A 42 -7.85 7.67 -10.90
C SER A 42 -8.78 7.15 -9.81
N MET A 43 -10.04 7.61 -9.80
CA MET A 43 -11.07 7.11 -8.89
C MET A 43 -11.45 5.65 -9.19
N ASP A 44 -11.38 5.26 -10.46
CA ASP A 44 -11.70 3.92 -10.95
C ASP A 44 -10.47 3.00 -11.03
N GLY A 45 -9.29 3.51 -10.65
CA GLY A 45 -8.05 2.77 -10.59
C GLY A 45 -7.91 1.95 -9.31
N GLY A 46 -6.82 2.15 -8.57
CA GLY A 46 -6.61 1.54 -7.25
C GLY A 46 -5.31 0.78 -7.11
N LEU A 47 -5.34 -0.33 -6.37
CA LEU A 47 -4.18 -1.15 -6.06
C LEU A 47 -3.67 -1.87 -7.31
N ALA A 48 -2.44 -1.56 -7.71
CA ALA A 48 -1.74 -2.24 -8.81
C ALA A 48 -0.81 -3.34 -8.27
N PRO A 49 -0.46 -4.35 -9.09
CA PRO A 49 0.64 -5.26 -8.78
C PRO A 49 1.96 -4.52 -8.54
N GLY A 50 2.79 -5.08 -7.68
CA GLY A 50 4.06 -4.50 -7.25
C GLY A 50 4.04 -4.07 -5.79
N LEU A 51 5.00 -3.25 -5.36
CA LEU A 51 5.21 -2.89 -3.97
C LEU A 51 4.64 -1.50 -3.65
N THR A 52 3.67 -1.47 -2.74
CA THR A 52 3.16 -0.26 -2.09
C THR A 52 3.62 -0.20 -0.64
N VAL A 53 4.25 0.89 -0.22
CA VAL A 53 4.76 1.09 1.14
C VAL A 53 3.93 2.15 1.86
N LEU A 54 3.41 1.79 3.04
CA LEU A 54 2.66 2.67 3.93
C LEU A 54 3.54 3.01 5.14
N ALA A 55 4.15 4.17 5.14
CA ALA A 55 5.05 4.61 6.21
C ALA A 55 4.41 5.69 7.09
N GLY A 56 4.86 5.78 8.34
CA GLY A 56 4.42 6.80 9.28
C GLY A 56 4.59 6.39 10.72
N PRO A 57 4.37 7.32 11.66
CA PRO A 57 4.41 7.03 13.10
C PRO A 57 3.37 5.98 13.51
N SER A 58 3.50 5.46 14.74
CA SER A 58 2.50 4.55 15.31
C SER A 58 1.12 5.22 15.39
N LYS A 59 0.03 4.42 15.28
CA LYS A 59 -1.36 4.90 15.32
C LYS A 59 -1.74 5.88 14.20
N HIS A 60 -1.11 5.75 13.02
CA HIS A 60 -1.41 6.53 11.83
C HIS A 60 -2.19 5.74 10.77
N PHE A 61 -3.04 4.81 11.19
CA PHE A 61 -4.01 4.10 10.34
C PHE A 61 -3.40 3.26 9.20
N LYS A 62 -2.10 2.93 9.26
CA LYS A 62 -1.37 2.23 8.19
C LYS A 62 -1.90 0.81 7.94
N THR A 63 -2.03 0.02 9.01
CA THR A 63 -2.60 -1.33 8.97
C THR A 63 -4.02 -1.31 8.40
N SER A 64 -4.86 -0.36 8.84
CA SER A 64 -6.21 -0.19 8.32
C SER A 64 -6.24 0.10 6.83
N PHE A 65 -5.36 0.97 6.32
CA PHE A 65 -5.23 1.20 4.87
C PHE A 65 -4.81 -0.08 4.13
N ALA A 66 -3.87 -0.85 4.69
CA ALA A 66 -3.46 -2.13 4.10
C ALA A 66 -4.64 -3.12 4.03
N LEU A 67 -5.44 -3.21 5.10
CA LEU A 67 -6.62 -4.09 5.14
C LEU A 67 -7.75 -3.63 4.22
N ILE A 68 -7.97 -2.32 4.05
CA ILE A 68 -8.92 -1.78 3.05
C ILE A 68 -8.53 -2.24 1.64
N MET A 69 -7.25 -2.15 1.29
CA MET A 69 -6.75 -2.59 -0.02
C MET A 69 -6.85 -4.12 -0.18
N ALA A 70 -6.49 -4.87 0.87
CA ALA A 70 -6.59 -6.33 0.87
C ALA A 70 -8.05 -6.80 0.76
N SER A 71 -8.97 -6.18 1.50
CA SER A 71 -10.41 -6.43 1.42
C SER A 71 -10.94 -6.22 0.00
N ALA A 72 -10.60 -5.09 -0.63
CA ALA A 72 -10.98 -4.82 -2.00
C ALA A 72 -10.48 -5.89 -2.98
N TYR A 73 -9.25 -6.37 -2.78
CA TYR A 73 -8.68 -7.44 -3.61
C TYR A 73 -9.43 -8.77 -3.42
N LEU A 74 -9.72 -9.15 -2.18
CA LEU A 74 -10.50 -10.37 -1.87
C LEU A 74 -11.94 -10.28 -2.35
N LYS A 75 -12.56 -9.09 -2.36
CA LYS A 75 -13.90 -8.86 -2.91
C LYS A 75 -13.93 -8.96 -4.44
N LYS A 76 -12.86 -8.50 -5.11
CA LYS A 76 -12.79 -8.55 -6.58
C LYS A 76 -12.57 -9.97 -7.12
N TYR A 77 -11.83 -10.81 -6.39
CA TYR A 77 -11.49 -12.18 -6.80
C TYR A 77 -11.92 -13.17 -5.73
N ASP A 78 -12.92 -14.01 -6.06
CA ASP A 78 -13.52 -14.95 -5.12
C ASP A 78 -12.54 -16.03 -4.65
N ASP A 79 -11.55 -16.37 -5.47
CA ASP A 79 -10.51 -17.37 -5.21
C ASP A 79 -9.23 -16.76 -4.61
N ALA A 80 -9.20 -15.45 -4.37
CA ALA A 80 -8.01 -14.79 -3.85
C ALA A 80 -7.72 -15.14 -2.39
N VAL A 81 -6.44 -15.14 -2.05
CA VAL A 81 -5.90 -15.37 -0.69
C VAL A 81 -5.06 -14.18 -0.26
N LEU A 82 -5.17 -13.82 1.01
CA LEU A 82 -4.29 -12.87 1.69
C LEU A 82 -3.15 -13.62 2.39
N LEU A 83 -1.91 -13.38 1.98
CA LEU A 83 -0.73 -13.74 2.78
C LEU A 83 -0.43 -12.59 3.74
N PHE A 84 -0.63 -12.82 5.03
CA PHE A 84 -0.42 -11.81 6.07
C PHE A 84 0.80 -12.16 6.92
N TYR A 85 1.91 -11.46 6.70
CA TYR A 85 3.12 -11.56 7.49
C TYR A 85 3.05 -10.59 8.66
N ASP A 86 3.08 -11.12 9.89
CA ASP A 86 2.85 -10.36 11.13
C ASP A 86 4.08 -10.35 12.02
N SER A 87 4.59 -9.17 12.32
CA SER A 87 5.67 -8.94 13.28
C SER A 87 5.24 -8.08 14.47
N GLU A 88 4.02 -7.53 14.44
CA GLU A 88 3.50 -6.66 15.50
C GLU A 88 2.53 -7.38 16.43
N PHE A 89 1.90 -8.46 15.98
CA PHE A 89 0.91 -9.24 16.72
C PHE A 89 -0.27 -8.39 17.23
N GLY A 90 -0.54 -7.29 16.53
CA GLY A 90 -1.52 -6.30 16.93
C GLY A 90 -2.90 -6.41 16.24
N SER A 91 -3.08 -7.38 15.34
CA SER A 91 -4.27 -7.50 14.49
C SER A 91 -5.04 -8.80 14.80
N PRO A 92 -5.94 -8.81 15.81
CA PRO A 92 -6.76 -9.97 16.12
C PRO A 92 -7.78 -10.26 15.00
N GLN A 93 -8.35 -11.47 14.96
CA GLN A 93 -9.30 -11.91 13.94
C GLN A 93 -10.45 -10.92 13.74
N ALA A 94 -11.06 -10.42 14.80
CA ALA A 94 -12.14 -9.44 14.72
C ALA A 94 -11.74 -8.13 14.00
N TYR A 95 -10.45 -7.81 13.97
CA TYR A 95 -9.96 -6.64 13.25
C TYR A 95 -10.07 -6.84 11.74
N PHE A 96 -9.77 -8.04 11.23
CA PHE A 96 -9.96 -8.40 9.80
C PHE A 96 -11.44 -8.39 9.44
N GLU A 97 -12.30 -8.94 10.29
CA GLU A 97 -13.75 -8.99 10.07
C GLU A 97 -14.36 -7.59 9.96
N ASN A 98 -13.85 -6.60 10.71
CA ASN A 98 -14.27 -5.19 10.61
C ASN A 98 -13.95 -4.54 9.24
N PHE A 99 -13.09 -5.16 8.45
CA PHE A 99 -12.79 -4.77 7.06
C PHE A 99 -13.42 -5.71 6.03
N ASP A 100 -14.44 -6.49 6.42
CA ASP A 100 -15.11 -7.50 5.58
C ASP A 100 -14.13 -8.54 4.98
N ILE A 101 -13.09 -8.89 5.71
CA ILE A 101 -12.13 -9.92 5.31
C ILE A 101 -12.56 -11.26 5.92
N ASP A 102 -12.87 -12.23 5.07
CA ASP A 102 -13.06 -13.62 5.46
C ASP A 102 -11.72 -14.22 5.91
N THR A 103 -11.59 -14.48 7.20
CA THR A 103 -10.34 -14.97 7.80
C THR A 103 -9.98 -16.40 7.37
N THR A 104 -10.89 -17.16 6.78
CA THR A 104 -10.58 -18.46 6.18
C THR A 104 -9.76 -18.34 4.91
N ARG A 105 -9.69 -17.14 4.33
CA ARG A 105 -8.90 -16.78 3.16
C ARG A 105 -7.59 -16.04 3.51
N VAL A 106 -7.23 -16.03 4.79
CA VAL A 106 -6.01 -15.37 5.29
C VAL A 106 -5.01 -16.42 5.76
N LEU A 107 -3.86 -16.50 5.11
CA LEU A 107 -2.72 -17.25 5.62
C LEU A 107 -1.88 -16.32 6.50
N HIS A 108 -2.02 -16.47 7.82
CA HIS A 108 -1.29 -15.70 8.82
C HIS A 108 0.05 -16.34 9.12
N THR A 109 1.13 -15.60 8.91
CA THR A 109 2.51 -16.04 9.11
C THR A 109 3.23 -15.12 10.09
N PRO A 110 3.34 -15.52 11.38
CA PRO A 110 4.16 -14.81 12.36
C PRO A 110 5.63 -14.84 11.95
N ILE A 111 6.30 -13.68 12.02
CA ILE A 111 7.72 -13.54 11.65
C ILE A 111 8.47 -12.74 12.69
N THR A 112 9.75 -13.07 12.90
CA THR A 112 10.60 -12.43 13.91
C THR A 112 11.78 -11.66 13.30
N ASN A 113 12.20 -12.00 12.10
CA ASN A 113 13.34 -11.36 11.44
C ASN A 113 13.18 -11.29 9.92
N VAL A 114 14.01 -10.44 9.30
CA VAL A 114 13.96 -10.17 7.86
C VAL A 114 14.29 -11.39 7.02
N GLU A 115 15.18 -12.25 7.50
CA GLU A 115 15.63 -13.43 6.78
C GLU A 115 14.54 -14.49 6.71
N GLU A 116 13.78 -14.71 7.80
CA GLU A 116 12.58 -15.58 7.80
C GLU A 116 11.58 -15.09 6.78
N LEU A 117 11.20 -13.81 6.83
CA LEU A 117 10.30 -13.20 5.86
C LEU A 117 10.80 -13.40 4.43
N LYS A 118 12.09 -13.15 4.18
CA LYS A 118 12.67 -13.28 2.84
C LYS A 118 12.58 -14.70 2.30
N PHE A 119 12.96 -15.69 3.08
CA PHE A 119 13.00 -17.08 2.62
C PHE A 119 11.58 -17.64 2.41
N ASP A 120 10.67 -17.37 3.34
CA ASP A 120 9.30 -17.82 3.18
C ASP A 120 8.62 -17.14 1.99
N MET A 121 8.72 -15.82 1.87
CA MET A 121 8.10 -15.08 0.76
C MET A 121 8.63 -15.54 -0.60
N ILE A 122 9.95 -15.82 -0.74
CA ILE A 122 10.50 -16.31 -2.00
C ILE A 122 9.92 -17.70 -2.30
N ALA A 123 9.84 -18.60 -1.32
CA ALA A 123 9.27 -19.92 -1.51
C ALA A 123 7.80 -19.86 -1.93
N GLN A 124 7.00 -19.00 -1.29
CA GLN A 124 5.61 -18.77 -1.69
C GLN A 124 5.52 -18.23 -3.13
N LEU A 125 6.29 -17.19 -3.44
CA LEU A 125 6.27 -16.56 -4.76
C LEU A 125 6.76 -17.49 -5.88
N GLU A 126 7.70 -18.39 -5.62
CA GLU A 126 8.12 -19.40 -6.60
C GLU A 126 7.01 -20.41 -6.90
N GLY A 127 6.25 -20.82 -5.89
CA GLY A 127 5.17 -21.78 -6.02
C GLY A 127 3.91 -21.26 -6.71
N LEU A 128 3.75 -19.93 -6.84
CA LEU A 128 2.57 -19.31 -7.45
C LEU A 128 2.71 -19.19 -8.98
N ASP A 129 1.60 -19.29 -9.67
CA ASP A 129 1.46 -18.93 -11.09
C ASP A 129 0.84 -17.53 -11.26
N ARG A 130 0.97 -16.93 -12.44
CA ARG A 130 0.36 -15.62 -12.74
C ARG A 130 -1.18 -15.60 -12.64
N LYS A 131 -1.83 -16.76 -12.80
CA LYS A 131 -3.27 -16.90 -12.66
C LYS A 131 -3.74 -16.87 -11.20
N ASP A 132 -2.87 -17.24 -10.26
CA ASP A 132 -3.20 -17.32 -8.85
C ASP A 132 -3.43 -15.91 -8.28
N LYS A 133 -4.54 -15.73 -7.60
CA LYS A 133 -4.94 -14.44 -7.05
C LYS A 133 -4.50 -14.33 -5.60
N VAL A 134 -3.41 -13.60 -5.40
CA VAL A 134 -2.81 -13.41 -4.07
C VAL A 134 -2.53 -11.94 -3.83
N VAL A 135 -2.88 -11.46 -2.66
CA VAL A 135 -2.43 -10.17 -2.12
C VAL A 135 -1.56 -10.42 -0.89
N ILE A 136 -0.47 -9.68 -0.77
CA ILE A 136 0.47 -9.84 0.35
C ILE A 136 0.46 -8.58 1.21
N VAL A 137 0.37 -8.75 2.53
CA VAL A 137 0.53 -7.67 3.51
C VAL A 137 1.66 -8.04 4.48
N ILE A 138 2.56 -7.10 4.76
CA ILE A 138 3.59 -7.20 5.80
C ILE A 138 3.28 -6.14 6.85
N ASP A 139 2.99 -6.56 8.07
CA ASP A 139 2.72 -5.66 9.19
C ASP A 139 3.61 -6.03 10.40
N SER A 140 4.75 -5.39 10.60
CA SER A 140 5.36 -4.34 9.81
C SER A 140 6.82 -4.68 9.48
N VAL A 141 7.32 -4.10 8.40
CA VAL A 141 8.77 -4.18 8.08
C VAL A 141 9.61 -3.42 9.12
N GLY A 142 9.01 -2.39 9.73
CA GLY A 142 9.68 -1.50 10.67
C GLY A 142 10.20 -2.19 11.93
N ASN A 143 9.50 -3.22 12.40
CA ASN A 143 9.81 -3.93 13.64
C ASN A 143 10.77 -5.13 13.45
N LEU A 144 11.00 -5.56 12.22
CA LEU A 144 11.86 -6.72 11.97
C LEU A 144 13.33 -6.40 12.22
N ALA A 145 13.97 -7.18 13.06
CA ALA A 145 15.43 -7.24 13.20
C ALA A 145 16.05 -8.05 12.06
N SER A 146 17.35 -7.93 11.83
CA SER A 146 18.08 -8.96 11.07
C SER A 146 18.40 -10.17 11.98
N LYS A 147 18.61 -11.34 11.38
CA LYS A 147 19.05 -12.51 12.13
C LYS A 147 20.35 -12.23 12.89
N LYS A 148 21.25 -11.46 12.28
CA LYS A 148 22.52 -11.07 12.92
C LYS A 148 22.29 -10.19 14.16
N GLU A 149 21.37 -9.23 14.14
CA GLU A 149 21.01 -8.45 15.32
C GLU A 149 20.51 -9.33 16.46
N LEU A 150 19.67 -10.34 16.16
CA LEU A 150 19.18 -11.31 17.14
C LEU A 150 20.31 -12.17 17.70
N ASP A 151 21.20 -12.69 16.84
CA ASP A 151 22.32 -13.51 17.25
C ASP A 151 23.34 -12.70 18.11
N ASP A 152 23.58 -11.44 17.74
CA ASP A 152 24.47 -10.55 18.51
C ASP A 152 23.86 -10.21 19.88
N ALA A 153 22.53 -9.98 19.96
CA ALA A 153 21.83 -9.76 21.22
C ALA A 153 21.90 -10.98 22.16
N ILE A 154 21.70 -12.20 21.62
CA ILE A 154 21.84 -13.45 22.39
C ILE A 154 23.28 -13.64 22.93
N ASN A 155 24.27 -13.23 22.14
CA ASN A 155 25.68 -13.35 22.51
C ASN A 155 26.23 -12.11 23.26
N GLU A 156 25.38 -11.21 23.73
CA GLU A 156 25.71 -9.97 24.47
C GLU A 156 26.70 -9.05 23.74
N LYS A 157 26.71 -9.07 22.42
CA LYS A 157 27.55 -8.21 21.58
C LYS A 157 26.84 -6.90 21.25
N SER A 158 27.47 -5.78 21.60
CA SER A 158 26.99 -4.43 21.23
C SER A 158 27.82 -3.90 20.07
N VAL A 159 27.41 -4.18 18.85
CA VAL A 159 28.05 -3.68 17.63
C VAL A 159 27.03 -2.91 16.81
N ALA A 160 27.39 -1.69 16.38
CA ALA A 160 26.58 -0.95 15.41
C ALA A 160 26.48 -1.77 14.12
N ASP A 161 25.26 -2.16 13.73
CA ASP A 161 25.04 -3.09 12.63
C ASP A 161 24.19 -2.48 11.50
N MET A 162 24.69 -2.61 10.29
CA MET A 162 24.00 -2.25 9.05
C MET A 162 23.33 -3.46 8.37
N SER A 163 23.33 -4.63 9.02
CA SER A 163 22.85 -5.90 8.44
C SER A 163 21.38 -5.84 8.11
N ARG A 164 20.56 -5.20 8.94
CA ARG A 164 19.11 -5.03 8.72
C ARG A 164 18.80 -4.30 7.40
N ALA A 165 19.44 -3.17 7.14
CA ALA A 165 19.23 -2.42 5.89
C ALA A 165 19.67 -3.24 4.66
N LYS A 166 20.75 -4.01 4.79
CA LYS A 166 21.25 -4.91 3.74
C LYS A 166 20.28 -6.08 3.51
N ALA A 167 19.76 -6.68 4.58
CA ALA A 167 18.78 -7.77 4.50
C ALA A 167 17.46 -7.31 3.84
N LEU A 168 16.91 -6.16 4.25
CA LEU A 168 15.74 -5.55 3.64
C LEU A 168 15.95 -5.22 2.16
N LYS A 169 17.10 -4.64 1.81
CA LYS A 169 17.45 -4.39 0.39
C LYS A 169 17.49 -5.70 -0.39
N GLY A 170 18.02 -6.78 0.20
CA GLY A 170 18.03 -8.11 -0.40
C GLY A 170 16.62 -8.66 -0.60
N LEU A 171 15.77 -8.58 0.42
CA LEU A 171 14.37 -9.00 0.37
C LEU A 171 13.65 -8.36 -0.83
N PHE A 172 13.55 -7.03 -0.85
CA PHE A 172 12.77 -6.33 -1.87
C PHE A 172 13.36 -6.48 -3.29
N ARG A 173 14.69 -6.49 -3.42
CA ARG A 173 15.33 -6.75 -4.71
C ARG A 173 15.00 -8.12 -5.29
N MET A 174 14.87 -9.13 -4.45
CA MET A 174 14.59 -10.51 -4.89
C MET A 174 13.10 -10.74 -5.13
N THR A 175 12.23 -10.12 -4.36
CA THR A 175 10.77 -10.32 -4.46
C THR A 175 10.10 -9.47 -5.53
N THR A 176 10.55 -8.22 -5.73
CA THR A 176 9.92 -7.27 -6.69
C THR A 176 9.77 -7.84 -8.12
N PRO A 177 10.74 -8.57 -8.71
CA PRO A 177 10.54 -9.17 -10.03
C PRO A 177 9.37 -10.17 -10.06
N TYR A 178 9.23 -11.02 -9.04
CA TYR A 178 8.11 -11.97 -8.92
C TYR A 178 6.77 -11.26 -8.84
N LEU A 179 6.68 -10.22 -8.01
CA LEU A 179 5.45 -9.42 -7.86
C LEU A 179 4.97 -8.88 -9.21
N ASN A 180 5.88 -8.34 -10.01
CA ASN A 180 5.54 -7.78 -11.31
C ASN A 180 5.28 -8.86 -12.37
N MET A 181 6.02 -9.97 -12.39
CA MET A 181 5.83 -11.04 -13.35
C MET A 181 4.54 -11.84 -13.10
N LYS A 182 4.11 -11.95 -11.84
CA LYS A 182 2.95 -12.76 -11.42
C LYS A 182 1.72 -11.91 -11.11
N ASP A 183 1.77 -10.59 -11.32
CA ASP A 183 0.69 -9.62 -11.07
C ASP A 183 0.20 -9.63 -9.61
N ILE A 184 1.13 -9.72 -8.66
CA ILE A 184 0.85 -9.80 -7.23
C ILE A 184 1.06 -8.43 -6.57
N PRO A 185 0.06 -7.84 -5.90
CA PRO A 185 0.25 -6.66 -5.07
C PRO A 185 0.82 -7.04 -3.70
N LEU A 186 1.84 -6.29 -3.27
CA LEU A 186 2.43 -6.36 -1.94
C LEU A 186 2.28 -5.01 -1.24
N ILE A 187 1.68 -5.00 -0.07
CA ILE A 187 1.52 -3.83 0.78
C ILE A 187 2.41 -4.00 2.02
N ALA A 188 3.39 -3.12 2.19
CA ALA A 188 4.31 -3.17 3.31
C ALA A 188 4.08 -1.99 4.26
N VAL A 189 3.65 -2.29 5.48
CA VAL A 189 3.55 -1.31 6.56
C VAL A 189 4.95 -1.06 7.12
N ASN A 190 5.28 0.22 7.35
CA ASN A 190 6.59 0.60 7.84
C ASN A 190 6.50 1.81 8.79
N HIS A 191 7.58 2.08 9.51
CA HIS A 191 7.72 3.25 10.36
C HIS A 191 8.53 4.33 9.68
N THR A 192 8.36 5.57 10.16
CA THR A 192 9.25 6.69 9.84
C THR A 192 10.04 7.10 11.06
N TYR A 193 11.22 7.66 10.82
CA TYR A 193 12.00 8.37 11.83
C TYR A 193 12.26 9.82 11.37
N LYS A 194 12.55 10.70 12.31
CA LYS A 194 12.92 12.07 12.00
C LYS A 194 14.40 12.15 11.65
N GLU A 195 14.72 12.70 10.49
CA GLU A 195 16.10 13.04 10.13
C GLU A 195 16.62 14.14 11.05
N ILE A 196 17.87 14.03 11.48
CA ILE A 196 18.51 15.04 12.33
C ILE A 196 18.91 16.23 11.44
N GLY A 197 18.36 17.42 11.72
CA GLY A 197 18.66 18.63 10.97
C GLY A 197 17.83 19.83 11.41
N LEU A 198 18.10 21.00 10.84
CA LEU A 198 17.36 22.24 11.11
C LEU A 198 15.87 22.13 10.73
N PHE A 199 15.56 21.33 9.71
CA PHE A 199 14.20 21.04 9.25
C PHE A 199 13.99 19.52 9.18
N PRO A 200 13.65 18.87 10.32
CA PRO A 200 13.49 17.43 10.39
C PRO A 200 12.42 16.92 9.40
N LYS A 201 12.79 15.99 8.55
CA LYS A 201 11.87 15.31 7.63
C LYS A 201 11.58 13.91 8.14
N ASP A 202 10.38 13.42 7.82
CA ASP A 202 10.04 12.02 8.03
C ASP A 202 10.73 11.17 6.95
N VAL A 203 11.55 10.21 7.38
CA VAL A 203 12.27 9.29 6.51
C VAL A 203 11.76 7.88 6.75
N VAL A 204 11.52 7.14 5.67
CA VAL A 204 11.06 5.75 5.72
C VAL A 204 12.18 4.86 6.27
N SER A 205 11.87 4.07 7.30
CA SER A 205 12.81 3.14 7.92
C SER A 205 13.23 2.02 6.96
N GLY A 206 14.44 1.48 7.15
CA GLY A 206 14.94 0.33 6.37
C GLY A 206 15.85 0.67 5.20
N GLY A 207 16.26 1.93 5.10
CA GLY A 207 17.26 2.40 4.12
C GLY A 207 16.73 2.52 2.70
N THR A 208 17.64 2.81 1.76
CA THR A 208 17.29 3.13 0.36
C THR A 208 16.75 1.95 -0.45
N GLY A 209 16.94 0.71 0.02
CA GLY A 209 16.54 -0.49 -0.70
C GLY A 209 15.04 -0.58 -0.95
N ILE A 210 14.23 -0.29 0.08
CA ILE A 210 12.77 -0.28 -0.02
C ILE A 210 12.30 0.86 -0.94
N TYR A 211 12.94 2.04 -0.84
CA TYR A 211 12.62 3.20 -1.65
C TYR A 211 12.77 2.92 -3.15
N TYR A 212 13.89 2.28 -3.56
CA TYR A 212 14.11 1.96 -4.96
C TYR A 212 13.18 0.87 -5.50
N SER A 213 12.82 -0.09 -4.66
CA SER A 213 11.98 -1.23 -5.06
C SER A 213 10.49 -0.90 -5.12
N ALA A 214 10.01 0.07 -4.32
CA ALA A 214 8.60 0.42 -4.24
C ALA A 214 8.09 1.14 -5.50
N ASP A 215 6.87 0.79 -5.90
CA ASP A 215 6.10 1.49 -6.93
C ASP A 215 5.39 2.72 -6.35
N ASN A 216 4.84 2.58 -5.12
CA ASN A 216 4.22 3.66 -4.35
C ASN A 216 4.81 3.71 -2.94
N ILE A 217 5.04 4.91 -2.43
CA ILE A 217 5.40 5.16 -1.02
C ILE A 217 4.52 6.29 -0.50
N TRP A 218 3.78 6.01 0.56
CA TRP A 218 2.99 6.98 1.29
C TRP A 218 3.61 7.26 2.65
N ILE A 219 3.69 8.54 3.03
CA ILE A 219 3.94 8.95 4.40
C ILE A 219 2.63 9.47 4.98
N VAL A 220 2.06 8.72 5.92
CA VAL A 220 0.74 9.02 6.48
C VAL A 220 0.88 9.94 7.68
N GLY A 221 0.38 11.16 7.53
CA GLY A 221 0.20 12.13 8.61
C GLY A 221 -1.16 11.97 9.30
N ARG A 222 -1.32 12.58 10.48
CA ARG A 222 -2.58 12.57 11.22
C ARG A 222 -2.90 13.96 11.75
N GLN A 223 -4.13 14.41 11.54
CA GLN A 223 -4.70 15.64 12.08
C GLN A 223 -5.99 15.31 12.83
N GLN A 224 -6.25 16.03 13.93
CA GLN A 224 -7.50 15.84 14.67
C GLN A 224 -8.64 16.55 13.94
N ASP A 225 -9.76 15.84 13.79
CA ASP A 225 -11.04 16.42 13.39
C ASP A 225 -11.79 16.86 14.63
N LYS A 226 -11.97 18.18 14.79
CA LYS A 226 -12.55 18.79 15.99
C LYS A 226 -13.82 19.56 15.65
N GLN A 227 -14.84 19.37 16.47
CA GLN A 227 -16.01 20.22 16.51
C GLN A 227 -16.00 21.00 17.84
N GLY A 228 -15.59 22.25 17.79
CA GLY A 228 -15.28 23.02 19.01
C GLY A 228 -14.07 22.42 19.75
N THR A 229 -14.26 21.99 21.00
CA THR A 229 -13.23 21.36 21.82
C THR A 229 -13.23 19.82 21.70
N GLU A 230 -14.30 19.24 21.16
CA GLU A 230 -14.47 17.79 21.07
C GLU A 230 -13.81 17.21 19.83
N VAL A 231 -13.05 16.13 20.00
CA VAL A 231 -12.46 15.36 18.88
C VAL A 231 -13.49 14.36 18.39
N LYS A 232 -13.95 14.52 17.15
CA LYS A 232 -14.93 13.61 16.49
C LYS A 232 -14.26 12.50 15.68
N GLY A 233 -12.98 12.66 15.36
CA GLY A 233 -12.23 11.71 14.56
C GLY A 233 -10.85 12.22 14.19
N TYR A 234 -10.33 11.68 13.09
CA TYR A 234 -9.05 12.09 12.53
C TYR A 234 -9.13 12.25 11.01
N HIS A 235 -8.35 13.18 10.49
CA HIS A 235 -7.97 13.21 9.09
C HIS A 235 -6.58 12.58 8.96
N PHE A 236 -6.48 11.45 8.28
CA PHE A 236 -5.22 10.83 7.90
C PHE A 236 -4.80 11.35 6.54
N VAL A 237 -3.70 12.08 6.48
CA VAL A 237 -3.22 12.71 5.25
C VAL A 237 -2.19 11.80 4.60
N ILE A 238 -2.55 11.25 3.44
CA ILE A 238 -1.63 10.49 2.61
C ILE A 238 -0.73 11.48 1.87
N ASN A 239 0.54 11.56 2.28
CA ASN A 239 1.56 12.30 1.53
C ASN A 239 2.23 11.32 0.57
N VAL A 240 2.05 11.53 -0.73
CA VAL A 240 2.65 10.70 -1.77
C VAL A 240 4.13 11.06 -1.87
N GLU A 241 5.00 10.23 -1.29
CA GLU A 241 6.45 10.42 -1.31
C GLU A 241 7.05 9.93 -2.63
N LYS A 242 6.54 8.83 -3.15
CA LYS A 242 6.91 8.24 -4.44
C LYS A 242 5.71 7.59 -5.08
N SER A 243 5.55 7.73 -6.38
CA SER A 243 4.54 7.00 -7.15
C SER A 243 4.93 6.88 -8.62
N ARG A 244 4.44 5.83 -9.28
CA ARG A 244 4.50 5.70 -10.73
C ARG A 244 3.34 6.40 -11.44
N TYR A 245 2.26 6.70 -10.71
CA TYR A 245 0.98 7.14 -11.28
C TYR A 245 0.55 8.52 -10.81
N VAL A 246 0.97 8.90 -9.61
CA VAL A 246 0.51 10.12 -8.93
C VAL A 246 1.68 11.09 -8.79
N LYS A 247 1.42 12.38 -8.92
CA LYS A 247 2.42 13.41 -8.68
C LYS A 247 2.95 13.31 -7.25
N GLU A 248 4.27 13.20 -7.10
CA GLU A 248 4.94 13.23 -5.80
C GLU A 248 4.60 14.50 -5.02
N LYS A 249 4.59 14.38 -3.70
CA LYS A 249 4.18 15.43 -2.73
C LYS A 249 2.70 15.81 -2.78
N SER A 250 1.86 15.09 -3.52
CA SER A 250 0.41 15.21 -3.40
C SER A 250 -0.04 14.84 -1.99
N LYS A 251 -1.02 15.57 -1.46
CA LYS A 251 -1.58 15.35 -0.12
C LYS A 251 -3.06 15.03 -0.26
N ILE A 252 -3.44 13.86 0.20
CA ILE A 252 -4.80 13.35 0.05
C ILE A 252 -5.35 13.03 1.45
N PRO A 253 -6.30 13.84 1.96
CA PRO A 253 -6.90 13.62 3.26
C PRO A 253 -7.96 12.50 3.20
N ILE A 254 -7.89 11.59 4.15
CA ILE A 254 -8.90 10.56 4.40
C ILE A 254 -9.46 10.77 5.80
N SER A 255 -10.75 11.04 5.90
CA SER A 255 -11.44 11.28 7.17
C SER A 255 -11.90 9.97 7.78
N VAL A 256 -11.67 9.82 9.07
CA VAL A 256 -12.11 8.66 9.87
C VAL A 256 -12.80 9.19 11.12
N SER A 257 -14.08 8.88 11.28
CA SER A 257 -14.88 9.24 12.45
C SER A 257 -14.94 8.08 13.44
N TRP A 258 -15.18 8.41 14.72
CA TRP A 258 -15.33 7.39 15.78
C TRP A 258 -16.54 6.49 15.54
N ASP A 259 -17.65 7.06 15.08
CA ASP A 259 -18.94 6.36 14.95
C ASP A 259 -19.16 5.71 13.59
N GLY A 260 -18.49 6.21 12.53
CA GLY A 260 -18.72 5.78 11.14
C GLY A 260 -17.51 5.21 10.42
N GLY A 261 -16.36 5.07 11.08
CA GLY A 261 -15.14 4.57 10.45
C GLY A 261 -14.64 5.47 9.33
N VAL A 262 -14.08 4.87 8.28
CA VAL A 262 -13.56 5.60 7.11
C VAL A 262 -14.71 6.21 6.33
N GLN A 263 -14.64 7.53 6.12
CA GLN A 263 -15.65 8.24 5.33
C GLN A 263 -15.43 7.98 3.83
N HIS A 264 -16.38 7.29 3.23
CA HIS A 264 -16.34 6.83 1.83
C HIS A 264 -16.03 7.96 0.82
N TRP A 265 -16.67 9.11 0.99
CA TRP A 265 -16.53 10.26 0.08
C TRP A 265 -15.48 11.28 0.52
N SER A 266 -14.58 10.87 1.38
CA SER A 266 -13.50 11.70 1.91
C SER A 266 -12.68 12.35 0.80
N GLY A 267 -12.45 13.68 0.90
CA GLY A 267 -11.60 14.43 -0.03
C GLY A 267 -12.21 14.73 -1.42
N LEU A 268 -13.36 14.15 -1.77
CA LEU A 268 -13.97 14.37 -3.10
C LEU A 268 -14.43 15.81 -3.31
N LEU A 269 -14.88 16.50 -2.26
CA LEU A 269 -15.28 17.90 -2.35
C LEU A 269 -14.11 18.79 -2.78
N ASP A 270 -12.93 18.56 -2.25
CA ASP A 270 -11.72 19.34 -2.60
C ASP A 270 -11.32 19.10 -4.07
N VAL A 271 -11.46 17.86 -4.55
CA VAL A 271 -11.24 17.52 -5.97
C VAL A 271 -12.27 18.22 -6.85
N ALA A 272 -13.54 18.19 -6.47
CA ALA A 272 -14.62 18.82 -7.22
C ALA A 272 -14.46 20.35 -7.27
N LEU A 273 -14.03 20.99 -6.18
CA LEU A 273 -13.69 22.41 -6.15
C LEU A 273 -12.49 22.72 -7.06
N SER A 274 -11.43 21.92 -6.97
CA SER A 274 -10.22 22.08 -7.80
C SER A 274 -10.50 21.89 -9.29
N GLY A 275 -11.42 21.00 -9.62
CA GLY A 275 -11.88 20.73 -10.99
C GLY A 275 -12.95 21.69 -11.51
N ASN A 276 -13.39 22.67 -10.71
CA ASN A 276 -14.48 23.60 -11.02
C ASN A 276 -15.84 22.92 -11.26
N TYR A 277 -16.05 21.68 -10.77
CA TYR A 277 -17.35 21.03 -10.81
C TYR A 277 -18.35 21.62 -9.80
N VAL A 278 -17.82 22.19 -8.72
CA VAL A 278 -18.59 22.92 -7.71
C VAL A 278 -17.87 24.23 -7.39
N SER A 279 -18.61 25.22 -6.92
CA SER A 279 -18.07 26.47 -6.40
C SER A 279 -18.43 26.66 -4.94
N LYS A 280 -17.64 27.46 -4.24
CA LYS A 280 -17.87 27.80 -2.84
C LYS A 280 -18.19 29.30 -2.75
N PRO A 281 -19.44 29.70 -2.99
CA PRO A 281 -19.83 31.12 -3.04
C PRO A 281 -19.73 31.83 -1.69
N SER A 282 -19.81 31.10 -0.58
CA SER A 282 -19.61 31.64 0.76
C SER A 282 -19.10 30.58 1.73
N VAL A 283 -18.64 30.99 2.93
CA VAL A 283 -18.25 30.05 3.97
C VAL A 283 -19.46 29.20 4.38
N GLY A 284 -19.30 27.89 4.29
CA GLY A 284 -20.36 26.93 4.66
C GLY A 284 -21.36 26.60 3.54
N SER A 285 -21.25 27.19 2.34
CA SER A 285 -22.09 26.83 1.18
C SER A 285 -21.28 26.29 0.02
N VAL A 286 -21.85 25.33 -0.71
CA VAL A 286 -21.30 24.77 -1.95
C VAL A 286 -22.39 24.82 -3.03
N SER A 287 -22.06 25.29 -4.21
CA SER A 287 -22.95 25.31 -5.37
C SER A 287 -22.36 24.49 -6.52
N TYR A 288 -23.21 23.71 -7.18
CA TYR A 288 -22.81 22.96 -8.37
C TYR A 288 -22.70 23.89 -9.56
N THR A 289 -21.61 23.79 -10.34
CA THR A 289 -21.37 24.62 -11.53
C THR A 289 -21.88 23.98 -12.81
N HIS A 290 -22.02 22.65 -12.84
CA HIS A 290 -22.55 21.91 -13.98
C HIS A 290 -23.44 20.76 -13.51
N LEU A 291 -24.74 20.89 -13.66
CA LEU A 291 -25.72 19.81 -13.51
C LEU A 291 -26.13 19.33 -14.91
N THR A 292 -25.25 18.64 -15.60
CA THR A 292 -25.69 17.68 -16.62
C THR A 292 -25.44 16.29 -16.04
N LEU A 293 -26.41 15.78 -15.31
CA LEU A 293 -26.54 14.33 -15.15
C LEU A 293 -26.66 13.75 -16.55
N PRO A 294 -25.86 12.71 -16.92
CA PRO A 294 -26.15 11.96 -18.12
C PRO A 294 -27.55 11.37 -17.93
N THR A 295 -28.52 11.88 -18.68
CA THR A 295 -29.81 11.23 -18.83
C THR A 295 -29.56 9.93 -19.59
N ASN A 296 -29.26 8.86 -18.86
CA ASN A 296 -29.46 7.53 -19.41
C ASN A 296 -30.96 7.39 -19.61
N GLY A 297 -31.36 7.59 -20.85
CA GLY A 297 -32.70 7.28 -21.26
C GLY A 297 -32.98 5.81 -21.00
N CYS A 298 -33.79 5.53 -20.00
CA CYS A 298 -34.51 4.26 -19.95
C CYS A 298 -35.43 4.20 -21.13
N VAL A 299 -35.17 3.30 -22.07
CA VAL A 299 -36.16 2.71 -22.96
C VAL A 299 -36.21 1.23 -22.63
#